data_0b5bafd13c7473f5b2df73ac8181acc5
#
_entry.id   0b5bafd13c7473f5b2df73ac8181acc5
#
_cell.length_a   1.000
_cell.length_b   1.000
_cell.length_c   1.000
_cell.angle_alpha   90.00
_cell.angle_beta   90.00
_cell.angle_gamma   90.00
#
_symmetry.space_group_name_H-M   'P 1'
#
loop_
_entity.id
_entity.type
_entity.pdbx_description
1 polymer ?
#
loop_
_entity_poly.entity_id
_entity_poly.type
_entity_poly.pdbx_seq_one_letter_code
_entity_poly.pdbx_strand_id
1 'polypeptide(L)'
;MLFSDKPFTSAKLRYSLCAAALILVLLAIAMLMFFSPDDPMQASANAQPATDAPITMLTVPPSHHINAQKESESTTTTLLYKDIPVSEFRVENLTPSVDTEMDYTLWWYSEKDDCRYLFLPATADTNALRITCQSDDTLYLNDKPLASGETTDIFSEESKFSVRVGKKDCGMLHVMRSDLPCIYMELESGSLAYVEKKNGNKEGGNILMLNPDSSVEYNGPLESIGAHGNSSWDYSKKKPYNIKLPQKAKLYGMGKAKKWALLSNYLDHGMIRNSVAMMLSEDAGCEFTMQYTYVDLYAHGEYRGTYQLFERVQTQKHRVNITDLEEENEAVNPEELESYPRVFSDGEKKSNAKNSYKYWEIPNNPDDITGGYLLQFQTNNRYPNKADSGFVTSRGQCVQVDTPEHASEAQILY
;
A
#
# COMPACT_ATOMS: atom_id res chain seq x y z
N MET A 1 24.71 -62.95 -12.29
CA MET A 1 24.54 -61.87 -11.28
C MET A 1 25.04 -60.60 -11.86
N LEU A 2 24.18 -59.77 -12.34
CA LEU A 2 24.49 -58.46 -12.91
C LEU A 2 23.59 -57.42 -12.18
N PHE A 3 24.21 -56.64 -11.31
CA PHE A 3 23.58 -55.48 -10.71
C PHE A 3 23.62 -54.35 -11.74
N SER A 4 22.47 -53.88 -12.16
CA SER A 4 22.31 -52.68 -12.99
C SER A 4 22.20 -51.46 -12.09
N ASP A 5 23.28 -50.71 -11.95
CA ASP A 5 23.28 -49.37 -11.36
C ASP A 5 22.64 -48.36 -12.31
N LYS A 6 21.42 -47.95 -12.03
CA LYS A 6 20.85 -46.73 -12.62
C LYS A 6 21.03 -45.57 -11.65
N PRO A 7 21.68 -44.47 -12.04
CA PRO A 7 21.80 -43.31 -11.18
C PRO A 7 20.42 -42.65 -11.00
N PHE A 8 19.99 -42.52 -9.75
CA PHE A 8 18.84 -41.71 -9.37
C PHE A 8 19.08 -40.26 -9.81
N THR A 9 18.27 -39.73 -10.70
CA THR A 9 18.40 -38.37 -11.20
C THR A 9 18.19 -37.38 -10.06
N SER A 10 19.17 -36.51 -9.87
CA SER A 10 19.27 -35.50 -8.79
C SER A 10 18.05 -34.54 -8.67
N ALA A 11 17.24 -34.46 -9.69
CA ALA A 11 16.01 -33.67 -9.73
C ALA A 11 14.94 -34.20 -8.75
N LYS A 12 14.63 -35.51 -8.75
CA LYS A 12 13.60 -36.06 -7.85
C LYS A 12 13.94 -35.90 -6.37
N LEU A 13 15.22 -35.99 -6.00
CA LEU A 13 15.67 -35.80 -4.63
C LEU A 13 15.56 -34.33 -4.20
N ARG A 14 15.84 -33.39 -5.11
CA ARG A 14 15.66 -31.95 -4.86
C ARG A 14 14.20 -31.57 -4.68
N TYR A 15 13.29 -32.07 -5.52
CA TYR A 15 11.83 -31.82 -5.36
C TYR A 15 11.30 -32.41 -4.04
N SER A 16 11.78 -33.57 -3.62
CA SER A 16 11.34 -34.19 -2.35
C SER A 16 11.83 -33.41 -1.13
N LEU A 17 13.07 -32.87 -1.17
CA LEU A 17 13.62 -32.02 -0.10
C LEU A 17 12.96 -30.64 -0.06
N CYS A 18 12.69 -30.04 -1.19
CA CYS A 18 11.97 -28.76 -1.26
C CYS A 18 10.52 -28.88 -0.77
N ALA A 19 9.83 -29.97 -1.13
CA ALA A 19 8.47 -30.22 -0.64
C ALA A 19 8.46 -30.46 0.87
N ALA A 20 9.42 -31.19 1.41
CA ALA A 20 9.55 -31.41 2.86
C ALA A 20 9.87 -30.12 3.63
N ALA A 21 10.75 -29.28 3.07
CA ALA A 21 11.08 -27.96 3.63
C ALA A 21 9.88 -27.03 3.62
N LEU A 22 9.10 -27.00 2.53
CA LEU A 22 7.87 -26.22 2.43
C LEU A 22 6.82 -26.65 3.45
N ILE A 23 6.64 -27.97 3.65
CA ILE A 23 5.71 -28.50 4.65
C ILE A 23 6.18 -28.12 6.07
N LEU A 24 7.46 -28.17 6.37
CA LEU A 24 8.01 -27.75 7.67
C LEU A 24 7.83 -26.25 7.92
N VAL A 25 8.02 -25.40 6.91
CA VAL A 25 7.78 -23.96 7.00
C VAL A 25 6.28 -23.66 7.19
N LEU A 26 5.40 -24.34 6.46
CA LEU A 26 3.95 -24.21 6.62
C LEU A 26 3.48 -24.68 7.99
N LEU A 27 4.06 -25.76 8.52
CA LEU A 27 3.79 -26.25 9.88
C LEU A 27 4.32 -25.29 10.95
N ALA A 28 5.48 -24.67 10.74
CA ALA A 28 6.02 -23.66 11.64
C ALA A 28 5.15 -22.37 11.64
N ILE A 29 4.69 -21.93 10.48
CA ILE A 29 3.77 -20.81 10.35
C ILE A 29 2.41 -21.13 10.99
N ALA A 30 1.90 -22.35 10.79
CA ALA A 30 0.67 -22.81 11.44
C ALA A 30 0.85 -22.89 12.97
N MET A 31 1.97 -23.42 13.48
CA MET A 31 2.27 -23.40 14.92
C MET A 31 2.35 -21.98 15.48
N LEU A 32 2.98 -21.04 14.79
CA LEU A 32 3.03 -19.64 15.21
C LEU A 32 1.64 -18.98 15.21
N MET A 33 0.72 -19.44 14.35
CA MET A 33 -0.66 -18.95 14.33
C MET A 33 -1.56 -19.61 15.40
N PHE A 34 -1.25 -20.84 15.82
CA PHE A 34 -2.09 -21.61 16.77
C PHE A 34 -1.58 -21.58 18.21
N PHE A 35 -0.35 -21.14 18.48
CA PHE A 35 0.24 -21.09 19.81
C PHE A 35 0.66 -19.68 20.26
N SER A 36 0.09 -18.64 19.69
CA SER A 36 0.17 -17.30 20.31
C SER A 36 -0.84 -17.23 21.43
N PRO A 37 -0.42 -17.00 22.69
CA PRO A 37 -1.33 -16.97 23.85
C PRO A 37 -2.32 -15.80 23.82
N ASP A 38 -2.16 -14.86 22.89
CA ASP A 38 -3.01 -13.68 22.74
C ASP A 38 -3.66 -13.64 21.36
N ASP A 39 -4.77 -14.37 21.23
CA ASP A 39 -5.65 -14.25 20.07
C ASP A 39 -6.51 -12.98 20.21
N PRO A 40 -6.29 -11.93 19.39
CA PRO A 40 -7.02 -10.66 19.52
C PRO A 40 -8.50 -10.77 19.14
N MET A 41 -8.99 -11.95 18.70
CA MET A 41 -10.38 -12.15 18.32
C MET A 41 -11.34 -12.44 19.46
N GLN A 42 -10.86 -12.71 20.69
CA GLN A 42 -11.72 -12.91 21.86
C GLN A 42 -11.64 -11.83 22.94
N ALA A 43 -10.80 -10.82 22.79
CA ALA A 43 -10.57 -9.77 23.79
C ALA A 43 -11.38 -8.49 23.57
N SER A 44 -12.58 -8.52 22.98
CA SER A 44 -13.35 -7.31 22.74
C SER A 44 -14.29 -6.88 23.87
N ALA A 45 -14.17 -7.43 25.07
CA ALA A 45 -15.12 -7.09 26.15
C ALA A 45 -14.50 -6.44 27.39
N ASN A 46 -13.22 -6.60 27.72
CA ASN A 46 -12.65 -5.97 28.93
C ASN A 46 -11.12 -6.00 28.92
N ALA A 47 -10.45 -4.93 28.47
CA ALA A 47 -9.06 -4.72 28.85
C ALA A 47 -8.68 -3.24 28.86
N GLN A 48 -8.30 -2.77 30.06
CA GLN A 48 -7.49 -1.56 30.25
C GLN A 48 -6.11 -1.75 29.62
N PRO A 49 -5.44 -0.67 29.18
CA PRO A 49 -4.15 -0.75 28.51
C PRO A 49 -3.04 -1.22 29.45
N ALA A 50 -2.36 -2.29 29.10
CA ALA A 50 -1.12 -2.70 29.73
C ALA A 50 0.06 -1.92 29.15
N THR A 51 0.84 -1.35 30.02
CA THR A 51 2.11 -0.68 29.80
C THR A 51 3.23 -1.70 29.54
N ASP A 52 4.20 -1.28 28.71
CA ASP A 52 5.64 -1.58 28.71
C ASP A 52 6.22 -2.45 27.60
N ALA A 53 7.05 -1.87 26.78
CA ALA A 53 8.51 -1.80 26.75
C ALA A 53 9.03 -1.29 25.40
N PRO A 54 10.22 -0.66 25.32
CA PRO A 54 10.54 0.22 24.21
C PRO A 54 11.29 -0.48 23.08
N ILE A 55 10.69 -0.52 21.90
CA ILE A 55 11.45 -0.61 20.65
C ILE A 55 11.25 0.71 19.94
N THR A 56 12.33 1.48 19.83
CA THR A 56 12.35 2.79 19.20
C THR A 56 12.12 2.64 17.70
N MET A 57 10.88 2.60 17.30
CA MET A 57 10.49 2.81 15.90
C MET A 57 9.97 4.24 15.78
N LEU A 58 10.51 4.97 14.83
CA LEU A 58 9.96 6.24 14.36
C LEU A 58 8.51 5.98 13.91
N THR A 59 7.57 6.33 14.78
CA THR A 59 6.16 6.25 14.43
C THR A 59 5.80 7.47 13.62
N VAL A 60 5.50 7.27 12.35
CA VAL A 60 4.80 8.24 11.51
C VAL A 60 3.54 8.71 12.26
N PRO A 61 3.21 10.00 12.26
CA PRO A 61 2.08 10.51 13.03
C PRO A 61 0.80 9.77 12.69
N PRO A 62 -0.02 9.46 13.69
CA PRO A 62 -1.30 8.84 13.44
C PRO A 62 -2.21 9.79 12.67
N SER A 63 -2.74 9.35 11.55
CA SER A 63 -3.92 9.97 10.97
C SER A 63 -5.09 9.74 11.93
N HIS A 64 -5.49 10.75 12.67
CA HIS A 64 -6.61 10.64 13.59
C HIS A 64 -7.92 10.62 12.80
N HIS A 65 -8.71 9.56 12.96
CA HIS A 65 -10.12 9.57 12.61
C HIS A 65 -10.90 10.39 13.63
N ILE A 66 -11.15 11.64 13.34
CA ILE A 66 -12.14 12.43 14.07
C ILE A 66 -12.90 13.29 13.06
N ASN A 67 -14.21 13.32 13.25
CA ASN A 67 -15.22 14.01 12.48
C ASN A 67 -14.82 15.34 11.85
N ALA A 68 -15.10 15.44 10.54
CA ALA A 68 -15.16 16.65 9.73
C ALA A 68 -13.83 17.32 9.38
N GLN A 69 -13.71 17.73 8.15
CA GLN A 69 -12.60 18.42 7.50
C GLN A 69 -11.85 19.49 8.34
N LYS A 70 -12.54 20.12 9.29
CA LYS A 70 -11.96 21.18 10.13
C LYS A 70 -11.06 20.68 11.27
N GLU A 71 -11.26 19.42 11.75
CA GLU A 71 -10.45 18.86 12.84
C GLU A 71 -9.15 18.21 12.35
N SER A 72 -9.13 17.66 11.12
CA SER A 72 -7.90 17.07 10.58
C SER A 72 -6.87 18.14 10.21
N GLU A 73 -7.31 19.25 9.60
CA GLU A 73 -6.43 20.39 9.32
C GLU A 73 -5.86 20.99 10.60
N SER A 74 -6.72 21.16 11.63
CA SER A 74 -6.30 21.69 12.93
C SER A 74 -5.29 20.77 13.61
N THR A 75 -5.48 19.45 13.54
CA THR A 75 -4.57 18.47 14.18
C THR A 75 -3.23 18.41 13.47
N THR A 76 -3.22 18.37 12.14
CA THR A 76 -2.00 18.39 11.33
C THR A 76 -1.21 19.66 11.58
N THR A 77 -1.86 20.83 11.53
CA THR A 77 -1.21 22.13 11.81
C THR A 77 -0.63 22.16 13.23
N THR A 78 -1.32 21.63 14.21
CA THR A 78 -0.82 21.56 15.60
C THR A 78 0.44 20.69 15.70
N LEU A 79 0.50 19.54 15.00
CA LEU A 79 1.70 18.68 15.00
C LEU A 79 2.87 19.31 14.27
N LEU A 80 2.63 20.08 13.19
CA LEU A 80 3.68 20.77 12.45
C LEU A 80 4.28 21.93 13.23
N TYR A 81 3.47 22.72 13.92
CA TYR A 81 3.86 24.00 14.50
C TYR A 81 3.63 24.14 16.02
N LYS A 82 3.46 23.02 16.72
CA LYS A 82 3.20 23.05 18.18
C LYS A 82 4.29 23.82 18.91
N ASP A 83 3.86 24.80 19.71
CA ASP A 83 4.66 25.61 20.62
C ASP A 83 5.81 26.43 19.97
N ILE A 84 5.79 26.57 18.64
CA ILE A 84 6.78 27.36 17.92
C ILE A 84 6.08 28.53 17.19
N PRO A 85 6.62 29.77 17.26
CA PRO A 85 6.06 30.93 16.56
C PRO A 85 6.51 30.95 15.08
N VAL A 86 6.23 29.85 14.37
CA VAL A 86 6.46 29.68 12.92
C VAL A 86 5.16 29.19 12.33
N SER A 87 4.61 29.90 11.38
CA SER A 87 3.37 29.54 10.70
C SER A 87 3.58 28.62 9.50
N GLU A 88 4.77 28.64 8.94
CA GLU A 88 5.17 27.80 7.82
C GLU A 88 6.66 27.42 7.96
N PHE A 89 6.98 26.16 7.76
CA PHE A 89 8.35 25.70 7.57
C PHE A 89 8.35 24.66 6.45
N ARG A 90 8.99 25.00 5.35
CA ARG A 90 9.00 24.19 4.14
C ARG A 90 10.42 24.09 3.62
N VAL A 91 10.87 22.87 3.35
CA VAL A 91 12.14 22.59 2.67
C VAL A 91 11.83 22.19 1.25
N GLU A 92 12.37 22.94 0.32
CA GLU A 92 12.10 22.86 -1.11
C GLU A 92 13.39 22.57 -1.89
N ASN A 93 13.24 22.37 -3.21
CA ASN A 93 14.33 22.03 -4.10
C ASN A 93 14.99 20.69 -3.73
N LEU A 94 14.13 19.70 -3.43
CA LEU A 94 14.56 18.35 -3.07
C LEU A 94 14.99 17.55 -4.31
N THR A 95 14.59 18.00 -5.50
CA THR A 95 14.88 17.34 -6.79
C THR A 95 15.26 18.37 -7.85
N PRO A 96 16.45 19.01 -7.75
CA PRO A 96 16.82 20.13 -8.61
C PRO A 96 16.89 19.77 -10.11
N SER A 97 16.85 18.49 -10.46
CA SER A 97 16.81 18.00 -11.85
C SER A 97 15.40 17.98 -12.46
N VAL A 98 14.34 18.23 -11.68
CA VAL A 98 12.94 18.18 -12.12
C VAL A 98 12.27 19.50 -11.83
N ASP A 99 11.73 20.13 -12.87
CA ASP A 99 10.93 21.35 -12.72
C ASP A 99 9.53 20.97 -12.20
N THR A 100 9.32 21.16 -10.91
CA THR A 100 8.06 20.83 -10.20
C THR A 100 7.93 21.65 -8.94
N GLU A 101 6.69 21.92 -8.54
CA GLU A 101 6.37 22.54 -7.25
C GLU A 101 6.03 21.51 -6.16
N MET A 102 5.98 20.21 -6.51
CA MET A 102 5.65 19.13 -5.59
C MET A 102 6.83 18.66 -4.72
N ASP A 103 8.06 19.01 -5.07
CA ASP A 103 9.29 18.50 -4.45
C ASP A 103 9.66 19.24 -3.16
N TYR A 104 8.75 19.25 -2.21
CA TYR A 104 8.99 19.85 -0.90
C TYR A 104 8.60 18.90 0.24
N THR A 105 9.13 19.19 1.44
CA THR A 105 8.75 18.49 2.66
C THR A 105 8.59 19.47 3.81
N LEU A 106 7.73 19.08 4.74
CA LEU A 106 7.44 19.80 5.97
C LEU A 106 8.07 19.06 7.15
N TRP A 107 8.43 19.77 8.21
CA TRP A 107 8.73 19.10 9.45
C TRP A 107 7.45 18.75 10.19
N TRP A 108 7.53 17.84 11.16
CA TRP A 108 6.45 17.55 12.06
C TRP A 108 6.94 17.36 13.51
N TYR A 109 6.06 17.59 14.46
CA TYR A 109 6.37 17.48 15.87
C TYR A 109 5.91 16.12 16.42
N SER A 110 6.81 15.42 17.13
CA SER A 110 6.50 14.18 17.84
C SER A 110 6.24 14.50 19.31
N GLU A 111 5.00 14.34 19.76
CA GLU A 111 4.64 14.50 21.17
C GLU A 111 5.34 13.48 22.07
N LYS A 112 5.62 12.29 21.54
CA LYS A 112 6.29 11.23 22.27
C LYS A 112 7.74 11.56 22.59
N ASP A 113 8.44 12.14 21.62
CA ASP A 113 9.89 12.37 21.70
C ASP A 113 10.21 13.82 22.03
N ASP A 114 9.19 14.68 22.12
CA ASP A 114 9.29 16.13 22.31
C ASP A 114 10.29 16.80 21.35
N CYS A 115 10.25 16.39 20.11
CA CYS A 115 11.14 16.92 19.08
C CYS A 115 10.46 16.99 17.70
N ARG A 116 11.09 17.71 16.77
CA ARG A 116 10.67 17.76 15.38
C ARG A 116 11.49 16.81 14.54
N TYR A 117 10.86 16.31 13.49
CA TYR A 117 11.49 15.49 12.46
C TYR A 117 11.30 16.12 11.08
N LEU A 118 12.34 16.08 10.31
CA LEU A 118 12.35 16.42 8.89
C LEU A 118 12.87 15.20 8.12
N PHE A 119 12.09 14.72 7.16
CA PHE A 119 12.48 13.58 6.33
C PHE A 119 12.87 14.08 4.96
N LEU A 120 14.14 13.90 4.59
CA LEU A 120 14.68 14.25 3.28
C LEU A 120 14.71 12.99 2.40
N PRO A 121 14.23 13.07 1.14
CA PRO A 121 14.31 11.97 0.20
C PRO A 121 15.74 11.73 -0.27
N ALA A 122 15.99 10.58 -0.89
CA ALA A 122 17.29 10.24 -1.49
C ALA A 122 17.76 11.26 -2.55
N THR A 123 16.80 11.90 -3.22
CA THR A 123 17.05 12.89 -4.29
C THR A 123 17.54 14.25 -3.79
N ALA A 124 17.46 14.52 -2.49
CA ALA A 124 17.79 15.83 -1.93
C ALA A 124 19.30 16.13 -1.98
N ASP A 125 19.68 17.15 -2.72
CA ASP A 125 21.03 17.72 -2.61
C ASP A 125 21.09 18.64 -1.39
N THR A 126 21.61 18.11 -0.28
CA THR A 126 21.71 18.84 0.99
C THR A 126 22.64 20.05 0.97
N ASN A 127 23.38 20.29 -0.12
CA ASN A 127 24.19 21.49 -0.31
C ASN A 127 23.43 22.64 -1.01
N ALA A 128 22.22 22.36 -1.51
CA ALA A 128 21.47 23.30 -2.34
C ALA A 128 19.97 23.37 -2.00
N LEU A 129 19.59 23.02 -0.78
CA LEU A 129 18.20 23.10 -0.32
C LEU A 129 17.76 24.54 -0.11
N ARG A 130 16.47 24.81 -0.30
CA ARG A 130 15.85 26.09 0.03
C ARG A 130 14.87 25.90 1.18
N ILE A 131 15.00 26.72 2.23
CA ILE A 131 14.08 26.68 3.37
C ILE A 131 13.22 27.94 3.33
N THR A 132 11.92 27.78 3.22
CA THR A 132 10.94 28.84 3.38
C THR A 132 10.32 28.73 4.77
N CYS A 133 10.38 29.80 5.56
CA CYS A 133 9.72 29.86 6.84
C CYS A 133 9.07 31.22 7.06
N GLN A 134 7.90 31.21 7.71
CA GLN A 134 7.16 32.42 8.10
C GLN A 134 7.14 32.51 9.60
N SER A 135 7.80 33.54 10.11
CA SER A 135 7.89 33.84 11.54
C SER A 135 8.11 35.33 11.73
N ASP A 136 7.60 35.90 12.81
CA ASP A 136 7.84 37.32 13.17
C ASP A 136 9.28 37.56 13.62
N ASP A 137 9.97 36.51 14.06
CA ASP A 137 11.37 36.54 14.52
C ASP A 137 12.24 35.60 13.68
N THR A 138 13.57 35.85 13.70
CA THR A 138 14.55 35.01 13.02
C THR A 138 14.54 33.58 13.61
N LEU A 139 14.44 32.58 12.73
CA LEU A 139 14.63 31.18 13.06
C LEU A 139 16.11 30.82 13.03
N TYR A 140 16.56 30.09 14.06
CA TYR A 140 17.95 29.61 14.17
C TYR A 140 17.96 28.09 14.30
N LEU A 141 18.90 27.47 13.60
CA LEU A 141 19.27 26.06 13.78
C LEU A 141 20.74 25.99 14.24
N ASN A 142 21.00 25.42 15.42
CA ASN A 142 22.33 25.42 16.06
C ASN A 142 22.96 26.84 16.08
N ASP A 143 22.17 27.85 16.50
CA ASP A 143 22.53 29.27 16.52
C ASP A 143 22.87 29.91 15.16
N LYS A 144 22.81 29.18 14.06
CA LYS A 144 22.92 29.71 12.70
C LYS A 144 21.57 30.28 12.28
N PRO A 145 21.48 31.58 11.90
CA PRO A 145 20.22 32.14 11.44
C PRO A 145 19.86 31.56 10.07
N LEU A 146 18.57 31.30 9.86
CA LEU A 146 18.03 30.90 8.57
C LEU A 146 17.46 32.13 7.84
N ALA A 147 17.93 32.32 6.63
CA ALA A 147 17.34 33.27 5.69
C ALA A 147 16.24 32.59 4.86
N SER A 148 14.98 32.99 5.09
CA SER A 148 13.84 32.39 4.40
C SER A 148 13.92 32.60 2.88
N GLY A 149 13.75 31.53 2.11
CA GLY A 149 13.78 31.56 0.64
C GLY A 149 15.19 31.48 0.02
N GLU A 150 16.24 31.50 0.81
CA GLU A 150 17.62 31.38 0.31
C GLU A 150 18.08 29.91 0.30
N THR A 151 19.05 29.63 -0.59
CA THR A 151 19.71 28.33 -0.66
C THR A 151 20.64 28.15 0.54
N THR A 152 20.64 26.94 1.12
CA THR A 152 21.43 26.60 2.30
C THR A 152 22.00 25.18 2.22
N ASP A 153 23.15 24.99 2.83
CA ASP A 153 23.82 23.71 3.05
C ASP A 153 23.70 23.21 4.50
N ILE A 154 22.86 23.84 5.30
CA ILE A 154 22.79 23.63 6.75
C ILE A 154 22.58 22.16 7.13
N PHE A 155 21.95 21.36 6.27
CA PHE A 155 21.71 19.94 6.50
C PHE A 155 22.78 19.01 5.88
N SER A 156 23.87 19.55 5.35
CA SER A 156 24.90 18.74 4.64
C SER A 156 25.70 17.85 5.60
N GLU A 157 26.05 18.32 6.78
CA GLU A 157 26.94 17.63 7.73
C GLU A 157 26.20 17.15 8.98
N GLU A 158 25.21 17.91 9.46
CA GLU A 158 24.53 17.67 10.72
C GLU A 158 23.12 17.10 10.51
N SER A 159 22.68 16.27 11.46
CA SER A 159 21.33 15.69 11.46
C SER A 159 20.50 16.04 12.70
N LYS A 160 21.07 16.79 13.64
CA LYS A 160 20.40 17.22 14.87
C LYS A 160 20.67 18.69 15.12
N PHE A 161 19.59 19.44 15.34
CA PHE A 161 19.66 20.89 15.50
C PHE A 161 18.85 21.33 16.71
N SER A 162 19.38 22.24 17.50
CA SER A 162 18.57 23.05 18.41
C SER A 162 17.76 24.05 17.57
N VAL A 163 16.48 24.21 17.89
CA VAL A 163 15.58 25.15 17.19
C VAL A 163 15.27 26.32 18.12
N ARG A 164 15.53 27.53 17.63
CA ARG A 164 15.23 28.75 18.37
C ARG A 164 14.60 29.79 17.45
N VAL A 165 13.56 30.47 17.93
CA VAL A 165 12.90 31.58 17.21
C VAL A 165 13.04 32.84 18.08
N GLY A 166 13.76 33.82 17.56
CA GLY A 166 14.16 34.97 18.36
C GLY A 166 14.95 34.55 19.60
N LYS A 167 14.36 34.77 20.77
CA LYS A 167 14.91 34.36 22.08
C LYS A 167 14.27 33.08 22.64
N LYS A 168 13.23 32.55 22.00
CA LYS A 168 12.47 31.37 22.44
C LYS A 168 13.18 30.10 22.01
N ASP A 169 13.54 29.25 22.96
CA ASP A 169 13.93 27.87 22.70
C ASP A 169 12.69 27.06 22.27
N CYS A 170 12.81 26.33 21.17
CA CYS A 170 11.73 25.57 20.57
C CYS A 170 12.06 24.07 20.46
N GLY A 171 13.09 23.60 21.19
CA GLY A 171 13.49 22.20 21.26
C GLY A 171 14.38 21.77 20.10
N MET A 172 14.27 20.50 19.72
CA MET A 172 15.17 19.87 18.76
C MET A 172 14.49 19.58 17.42
N LEU A 173 15.28 19.61 16.34
CA LEU A 173 14.95 19.11 15.02
C LEU A 173 15.90 17.95 14.67
N HIS A 174 15.36 16.81 14.32
CA HIS A 174 16.10 15.67 13.78
C HIS A 174 15.85 15.56 12.28
N VAL A 175 16.91 15.62 11.49
CA VAL A 175 16.88 15.45 10.04
C VAL A 175 17.21 14.00 9.70
N MET A 176 16.27 13.31 9.06
CA MET A 176 16.38 11.93 8.62
C MET A 176 16.56 11.92 7.10
N ARG A 177 17.39 11.02 6.60
CA ARG A 177 17.64 10.85 5.17
C ARG A 177 17.24 9.45 4.74
N SER A 178 16.76 9.34 3.52
CA SER A 178 16.37 8.08 2.90
C SER A 178 17.29 7.77 1.72
N ASP A 179 17.39 6.48 1.40
CA ASP A 179 18.04 5.97 0.18
C ASP A 179 17.01 5.31 -0.76
N LEU A 180 15.71 5.45 -0.46
CA LEU A 180 14.63 4.83 -1.22
C LEU A 180 14.16 5.73 -2.37
N PRO A 181 13.56 5.16 -3.43
CA PRO A 181 12.75 5.91 -4.36
C PRO A 181 11.68 6.70 -3.62
N CYS A 182 11.27 7.84 -4.16
CA CYS A 182 10.25 8.66 -3.54
C CYS A 182 9.07 8.95 -4.47
N ILE A 183 7.91 9.14 -3.85
CA ILE A 183 6.66 9.51 -4.50
C ILE A 183 6.14 10.79 -3.85
N TYR A 184 5.92 11.80 -4.66
CA TYR A 184 5.23 13.03 -4.28
C TYR A 184 3.84 13.04 -4.86
N MET A 185 2.86 13.50 -4.09
CA MET A 185 1.46 13.61 -4.51
C MET A 185 0.85 14.95 -4.10
N GLU A 186 0.12 15.53 -5.03
CA GLU A 186 -0.81 16.63 -4.75
C GLU A 186 -2.19 16.25 -5.27
N LEU A 187 -3.16 16.22 -4.37
CA LEU A 187 -4.54 15.81 -4.61
C LEU A 187 -5.44 17.02 -4.76
N GLU A 188 -6.55 16.85 -5.47
CA GLU A 188 -7.50 17.93 -5.75
C GLU A 188 -8.08 18.59 -4.49
N SER A 189 -8.27 17.82 -3.42
CA SER A 189 -8.80 18.34 -2.15
C SER A 189 -7.75 19.03 -1.25
N GLY A 190 -6.47 19.00 -1.64
CA GLY A 190 -5.36 19.57 -0.86
C GLY A 190 -4.90 18.69 0.31
N SER A 191 -5.46 17.48 0.49
CA SER A 191 -5.04 16.57 1.56
C SER A 191 -5.55 15.14 1.34
N LEU A 192 -4.99 14.16 2.06
CA LEU A 192 -5.49 12.78 2.07
C LEU A 192 -6.81 12.60 2.87
N ALA A 193 -7.27 13.63 3.59
CA ALA A 193 -8.40 13.53 4.52
C ALA A 193 -9.71 13.07 3.85
N TYR A 194 -9.95 13.47 2.59
CA TYR A 194 -11.12 13.01 1.84
C TYR A 194 -11.09 11.51 1.56
N VAL A 195 -9.95 11.02 1.08
CA VAL A 195 -9.73 9.60 0.77
C VAL A 195 -9.76 8.75 2.05
N GLU A 196 -9.23 9.29 3.15
CA GLU A 196 -9.13 8.59 4.43
C GLU A 196 -10.48 8.40 5.14
N LYS A 197 -11.55 9.06 4.71
CA LYS A 197 -12.93 8.73 5.13
C LYS A 197 -13.39 7.33 4.65
N LYS A 198 -12.69 6.70 3.72
CA LYS A 198 -12.97 5.40 3.08
C LYS A 198 -14.24 5.44 2.23
N ASN A 199 -15.37 5.14 2.69
CA ASN A 199 -16.71 5.18 2.08
C ASN A 199 -16.77 5.16 0.54
N GLY A 200 -15.78 4.53 -0.13
CA GLY A 200 -15.63 4.56 -1.58
C GLY A 200 -15.01 5.84 -2.14
N ASN A 201 -14.60 6.76 -1.29
CA ASN A 201 -14.02 8.04 -1.70
C ASN A 201 -12.73 7.82 -2.50
N LYS A 202 -12.68 8.49 -3.64
CA LYS A 202 -11.50 8.54 -4.52
C LYS A 202 -11.40 9.95 -5.08
N GLU A 203 -10.20 10.40 -5.32
CA GLU A 203 -9.94 11.67 -5.99
C GLU A 203 -8.70 11.56 -6.87
N GLY A 204 -8.58 12.47 -7.82
CA GLY A 204 -7.43 12.64 -8.69
C GLY A 204 -6.41 13.61 -8.13
N GLY A 205 -5.42 13.91 -8.98
CA GLY A 205 -4.36 14.86 -8.65
C GLY A 205 -3.17 14.71 -9.56
N ASN A 206 -2.00 15.10 -9.07
CA ASN A 206 -0.72 14.91 -9.72
C ASN A 206 0.20 14.03 -8.88
N ILE A 207 1.05 13.28 -9.56
CA ILE A 207 2.01 12.38 -8.92
C ILE A 207 3.37 12.45 -9.63
N LEU A 208 4.43 12.59 -8.85
CA LEU A 208 5.81 12.50 -9.30
C LEU A 208 6.48 11.33 -8.60
N MET A 209 7.07 10.43 -9.37
CA MET A 209 7.81 9.27 -8.88
C MET A 209 9.26 9.37 -9.35
N LEU A 210 10.20 9.24 -8.42
CA LEU A 210 11.63 9.42 -8.67
C LEU A 210 12.43 8.23 -8.15
N ASN A 211 13.46 7.87 -8.88
CA ASN A 211 14.51 6.99 -8.41
C ASN A 211 15.47 7.74 -7.47
N PRO A 212 16.28 7.04 -6.65
CA PRO A 212 17.24 7.67 -5.74
C PRO A 212 18.28 8.55 -6.43
N ASP A 213 18.57 8.29 -7.70
CA ASP A 213 19.47 9.06 -8.54
C ASP A 213 18.81 10.31 -9.19
N SER A 214 17.61 10.66 -8.76
CA SER A 214 16.78 11.74 -9.28
C SER A 214 16.26 11.53 -10.71
N SER A 215 16.43 10.34 -11.29
CA SER A 215 15.80 10.04 -12.57
C SER A 215 14.28 9.88 -12.40
N VAL A 216 13.52 10.41 -13.36
CA VAL A 216 12.05 10.40 -13.33
C VAL A 216 11.52 9.05 -13.77
N GLU A 217 10.81 8.39 -12.88
CA GLU A 217 10.06 7.15 -13.18
C GLU A 217 8.68 7.46 -13.77
N TYR A 218 7.98 8.43 -13.19
CA TYR A 218 6.70 8.93 -13.68
C TYR A 218 6.49 10.37 -13.20
N ASN A 219 6.00 11.24 -14.08
CA ASN A 219 5.57 12.59 -13.75
C ASN A 219 4.30 12.91 -14.55
N GLY A 220 3.19 13.13 -13.87
CA GLY A 220 1.93 13.40 -14.55
C GLY A 220 0.70 13.21 -13.67
N PRO A 221 -0.50 13.14 -14.33
CA PRO A 221 -1.75 13.03 -13.60
C PRO A 221 -1.88 11.70 -12.89
N LEU A 222 -2.47 11.74 -11.70
CA LEU A 222 -3.01 10.61 -10.95
C LEU A 222 -4.52 10.57 -11.22
N GLU A 223 -4.99 9.53 -11.93
CA GLU A 223 -6.42 9.38 -12.22
C GLU A 223 -7.23 9.21 -10.93
N SER A 224 -6.76 8.40 -10.00
CA SER A 224 -7.37 8.32 -8.69
C SER A 224 -6.46 7.70 -7.63
N ILE A 225 -6.67 8.14 -6.39
CA ILE A 225 -6.22 7.45 -5.18
C ILE A 225 -7.44 7.13 -4.32
N GLY A 226 -7.44 5.97 -3.67
CA GLY A 226 -8.52 5.51 -2.79
C GLY A 226 -8.03 4.53 -1.75
N ALA A 227 -8.89 4.18 -0.80
CA ALA A 227 -8.57 3.24 0.28
C ALA A 227 -8.19 1.84 -0.27
N HIS A 228 -7.18 1.22 0.34
CA HIS A 228 -6.82 -0.17 0.08
C HIS A 228 -7.08 -1.05 1.30
N GLY A 229 -7.53 -2.28 1.05
CA GLY A 229 -7.71 -3.31 2.08
C GLY A 229 -8.92 -3.10 2.99
N ASN A 230 -9.04 -3.95 3.99
CA ASN A 230 -10.13 -3.98 4.98
C ASN A 230 -9.53 -3.90 6.38
N SER A 231 -9.11 -5.05 6.96
CA SER A 231 -8.47 -5.07 8.28
C SER A 231 -7.19 -4.23 8.31
N SER A 232 -6.38 -4.26 7.25
CA SER A 232 -5.20 -3.41 7.14
C SER A 232 -5.55 -1.91 7.12
N TRP A 233 -6.73 -1.55 6.61
CA TRP A 233 -7.23 -0.18 6.70
C TRP A 233 -7.76 0.14 8.11
N ASP A 234 -8.62 -0.72 8.63
CA ASP A 234 -9.36 -0.43 9.86
C ASP A 234 -8.44 -0.39 11.09
N TYR A 235 -7.46 -1.28 11.17
CA TYR A 235 -6.51 -1.35 12.31
C TYR A 235 -5.22 -0.55 12.13
N SER A 236 -4.94 -0.02 10.93
CA SER A 236 -3.72 0.76 10.69
C SER A 236 -3.97 2.25 10.91
N LYS A 237 -3.06 2.89 11.63
CA LYS A 237 -2.97 4.36 11.68
C LYS A 237 -2.38 4.93 10.38
N LYS A 238 -1.36 4.28 9.85
CA LYS A 238 -0.77 4.57 8.54
C LYS A 238 -1.58 3.85 7.46
N LYS A 239 -2.37 4.58 6.69
CA LYS A 239 -3.35 4.01 5.75
C LYS A 239 -2.71 3.48 4.48
N PRO A 240 -3.10 2.29 3.99
CA PRO A 240 -2.72 1.80 2.66
C PRO A 240 -3.65 2.35 1.57
N TYR A 241 -3.13 2.55 0.36
CA TYR A 241 -3.89 3.15 -0.74
C TYR A 241 -3.85 2.30 -2.01
N ASN A 242 -4.91 2.42 -2.82
CA ASN A 242 -4.90 2.06 -4.23
C ASN A 242 -4.66 3.32 -5.03
N ILE A 243 -3.77 3.25 -6.03
CA ILE A 243 -3.57 4.31 -7.01
C ILE A 243 -3.88 3.80 -8.40
N LYS A 244 -4.41 4.68 -9.24
CA LYS A 244 -4.70 4.42 -10.66
C LYS A 244 -4.13 5.55 -11.51
N LEU A 245 -3.33 5.19 -12.49
CA LEU A 245 -2.80 6.09 -13.50
C LEU A 245 -3.74 6.12 -14.72
N PRO A 246 -3.84 7.24 -15.47
CA PRO A 246 -4.71 7.33 -16.63
C PRO A 246 -4.28 6.39 -17.76
N GLN A 247 -2.99 6.12 -17.87
CA GLN A 247 -2.42 5.20 -18.84
C GLN A 247 -1.57 4.12 -18.17
N LYS A 248 -1.40 2.95 -18.84
CA LYS A 248 -0.50 1.90 -18.38
C LYS A 248 0.94 2.40 -18.37
N ALA A 249 1.57 2.45 -17.20
CA ALA A 249 2.98 2.79 -17.02
C ALA A 249 3.76 1.58 -16.49
N LYS A 250 5.05 1.52 -16.86
CA LYS A 250 6.02 0.64 -16.23
C LYS A 250 6.64 1.42 -15.07
N LEU A 251 6.58 0.91 -13.87
CA LEU A 251 7.12 1.58 -12.69
C LEU A 251 8.22 0.73 -12.06
N TYR A 252 9.39 1.32 -11.83
CA TYR A 252 10.53 0.72 -11.13
C TYR A 252 10.88 -0.71 -11.63
N GLY A 253 10.87 -0.89 -12.92
CA GLY A 253 11.14 -2.19 -13.55
C GLY A 253 9.97 -3.17 -13.58
N MET A 254 8.90 -2.93 -12.84
CA MET A 254 7.69 -3.78 -12.80
C MET A 254 6.88 -3.68 -14.11
N GLY A 255 6.05 -4.66 -14.39
CA GLY A 255 5.25 -4.73 -15.61
C GLY A 255 4.25 -3.58 -15.77
N LYS A 256 3.93 -3.21 -17.03
CA LYS A 256 2.99 -2.12 -17.33
C LYS A 256 1.60 -2.36 -16.78
N ALA A 257 1.10 -1.42 -15.96
CA ALA A 257 -0.28 -1.42 -15.46
C ALA A 257 -0.78 -0.01 -15.18
N LYS A 258 -2.10 0.14 -15.03
CA LYS A 258 -2.74 1.37 -14.53
C LYS A 258 -2.88 1.36 -13.02
N LYS A 259 -3.19 0.20 -12.42
CA LYS A 259 -3.57 0.07 -11.01
C LYS A 259 -2.42 -0.51 -10.18
N TRP A 260 -2.15 0.14 -9.05
CA TRP A 260 -1.08 -0.21 -8.12
C TRP A 260 -1.59 -0.10 -6.69
N ALA A 261 -0.89 -0.70 -5.73
CA ALA A 261 -1.18 -0.56 -4.31
C ALA A 261 0.02 0.01 -3.55
N LEU A 262 -0.23 0.95 -2.66
CA LEU A 262 0.72 1.43 -1.67
C LEU A 262 0.38 0.75 -0.34
N LEU A 263 1.10 -0.31 -0.01
CA LEU A 263 0.90 -1.07 1.21
C LEU A 263 1.66 -0.41 2.36
N SER A 264 0.95 -0.09 3.42
CA SER A 264 1.54 0.60 4.57
C SER A 264 2.43 -0.28 5.44
N ASN A 265 2.23 -1.61 5.39
CA ASN A 265 2.86 -2.63 6.24
C ASN A 265 2.81 -2.30 7.75
N TYR A 266 1.84 -1.48 8.17
CA TYR A 266 1.73 -0.96 9.53
C TYR A 266 1.61 -2.07 10.60
N LEU A 267 0.93 -3.17 10.26
CA LEU A 267 0.74 -4.31 11.15
C LEU A 267 1.91 -5.31 11.13
N ASP A 268 2.92 -5.04 10.33
CA ASP A 268 4.16 -5.79 10.25
C ASP A 268 5.33 -4.91 10.68
N HIS A 269 5.77 -5.04 11.93
CA HIS A 269 6.82 -4.20 12.49
C HIS A 269 8.17 -4.30 11.76
N GLY A 270 8.43 -5.44 11.12
CA GLY A 270 9.62 -5.64 10.28
C GLY A 270 9.45 -5.12 8.87
N MET A 271 8.22 -4.83 8.43
CA MET A 271 7.84 -4.42 7.07
C MET A 271 8.28 -5.38 5.96
N ILE A 272 8.61 -6.65 6.27
CA ILE A 272 9.22 -7.62 5.34
C ILE A 272 8.36 -8.85 5.06
N ARG A 273 7.23 -9.08 5.75
CA ARG A 273 6.44 -10.32 5.59
C ARG A 273 5.96 -10.52 4.16
N ASN A 274 5.45 -9.47 3.52
CA ASN A 274 5.05 -9.54 2.11
C ASN A 274 6.24 -9.85 1.21
N SER A 275 7.39 -9.21 1.45
CA SER A 275 8.62 -9.44 0.68
C SER A 275 9.08 -10.89 0.78
N VAL A 276 9.12 -11.44 2.00
CA VAL A 276 9.48 -12.85 2.22
C VAL A 276 8.49 -13.78 1.52
N ALA A 277 7.18 -13.48 1.57
CA ALA A 277 6.17 -14.28 0.88
C ALA A 277 6.37 -14.27 -0.64
N MET A 278 6.68 -13.11 -1.23
CA MET A 278 6.93 -13.01 -2.68
C MET A 278 8.24 -13.72 -3.07
N MET A 279 9.31 -13.55 -2.30
CA MET A 279 10.57 -14.29 -2.53
C MET A 279 10.36 -15.81 -2.48
N LEU A 280 9.62 -16.31 -1.49
CA LEU A 280 9.28 -17.73 -1.39
C LEU A 280 8.41 -18.20 -2.55
N SER A 281 7.51 -17.36 -3.04
CA SER A 281 6.69 -17.63 -4.22
C SER A 281 7.55 -17.77 -5.48
N GLU A 282 8.52 -16.88 -5.68
CA GLU A 282 9.48 -16.96 -6.79
C GLU A 282 10.36 -18.22 -6.68
N ASP A 283 10.93 -18.47 -5.51
CA ASP A 283 11.77 -19.64 -5.25
C ASP A 283 11.00 -20.97 -5.44
N ALA A 284 9.71 -20.96 -5.14
CA ALA A 284 8.82 -22.10 -5.38
C ALA A 284 8.42 -22.27 -6.86
N GLY A 285 8.78 -21.32 -7.72
CA GLY A 285 8.43 -21.33 -9.15
C GLY A 285 6.95 -21.04 -9.42
N CYS A 286 6.31 -20.23 -8.58
CA CYS A 286 4.95 -19.76 -8.85
C CYS A 286 4.95 -18.83 -10.05
N GLU A 287 4.09 -19.10 -11.03
CA GLU A 287 4.09 -18.44 -12.34
C GLU A 287 3.77 -16.93 -12.24
N PHE A 288 2.90 -16.55 -11.31
CA PHE A 288 2.37 -15.18 -11.22
C PHE A 288 2.69 -14.54 -9.86
N THR A 289 3.98 -14.44 -9.53
CA THR A 289 4.41 -13.71 -8.33
C THR A 289 4.38 -12.21 -8.56
N MET A 290 3.68 -11.48 -7.69
CA MET A 290 3.57 -10.03 -7.77
C MET A 290 4.87 -9.34 -7.40
N GLN A 291 5.28 -8.36 -8.21
CA GLN A 291 6.48 -7.55 -7.99
C GLN A 291 6.17 -6.35 -7.08
N TYR A 292 7.19 -5.83 -6.42
CA TYR A 292 7.08 -4.69 -5.51
C TYR A 292 8.40 -3.91 -5.41
N THR A 293 8.31 -2.69 -4.90
CA THR A 293 9.47 -1.91 -4.45
C THR A 293 9.09 -1.09 -3.20
N TYR A 294 10.07 -0.76 -2.37
CA TYR A 294 9.86 0.18 -1.27
C TYR A 294 10.02 1.61 -1.78
N VAL A 295 9.16 2.50 -1.29
CA VAL A 295 9.16 3.90 -1.67
C VAL A 295 8.83 4.76 -0.46
N ASP A 296 9.37 5.97 -0.40
CA ASP A 296 8.92 6.99 0.54
C ASP A 296 7.80 7.82 -0.06
N LEU A 297 6.75 8.05 0.70
CA LEU A 297 5.57 8.79 0.25
C LEU A 297 5.52 10.17 0.90
N TYR A 298 5.40 11.19 0.07
CA TYR A 298 5.12 12.59 0.43
C TYR A 298 3.79 12.99 -0.19
N ALA A 299 2.87 13.49 0.63
CA ALA A 299 1.59 14.00 0.15
C ALA A 299 1.40 15.42 0.68
N HIS A 300 1.29 16.41 -0.23
CA HIS A 300 1.25 17.83 0.14
C HIS A 300 2.40 18.24 1.07
N GLY A 301 3.61 17.75 0.79
CA GLY A 301 4.80 18.00 1.60
C GLY A 301 4.88 17.19 2.90
N GLU A 302 3.80 16.55 3.35
CA GLU A 302 3.85 15.69 4.54
C GLU A 302 4.50 14.34 4.21
N TYR A 303 5.56 13.99 4.93
CA TYR A 303 6.12 12.65 4.88
C TYR A 303 5.15 11.63 5.50
N ARG A 304 4.65 10.70 4.69
CA ARG A 304 3.69 9.68 5.11
C ARG A 304 4.34 8.35 5.51
N GLY A 305 5.66 8.27 5.39
CA GLY A 305 6.47 7.09 5.71
C GLY A 305 6.81 6.23 4.51
N THR A 306 7.57 5.16 4.77
CA THR A 306 7.95 4.18 3.76
C THR A 306 6.78 3.25 3.47
N TYR A 307 6.42 3.11 2.20
CA TYR A 307 5.40 2.20 1.67
C TYR A 307 6.04 1.12 0.81
N GLN A 308 5.31 0.05 0.61
CA GLN A 308 5.62 -0.93 -0.42
C GLN A 308 4.69 -0.65 -1.61
N LEU A 309 5.24 -0.14 -2.72
CA LEU A 309 4.52 -0.04 -3.99
C LEU A 309 4.45 -1.44 -4.58
N PHE A 310 3.24 -1.94 -4.74
CA PHE A 310 2.97 -3.33 -5.03
C PHE A 310 2.12 -3.48 -6.28
N GLU A 311 2.40 -4.48 -7.10
CA GLU A 311 1.55 -4.85 -8.20
C GLU A 311 0.20 -5.37 -7.69
N ARG A 312 -0.89 -4.93 -8.32
CA ARG A 312 -2.21 -5.50 -8.03
C ARG A 312 -2.44 -6.77 -8.83
N VAL A 313 -2.98 -7.79 -8.19
CA VAL A 313 -3.47 -8.99 -8.89
C VAL A 313 -4.57 -8.57 -9.85
N GLN A 314 -4.36 -8.82 -11.13
CA GLN A 314 -5.28 -8.51 -12.23
C GLN A 314 -5.00 -9.44 -13.40
N THR A 315 -6.04 -9.85 -14.12
CA THR A 315 -5.90 -10.58 -15.39
C THR A 315 -5.42 -9.62 -16.45
N GLN A 316 -4.15 -9.71 -16.80
CA GLN A 316 -3.53 -8.97 -17.92
C GLN A 316 -2.11 -9.48 -18.19
N LYS A 317 -1.59 -9.18 -19.37
CA LYS A 317 -0.29 -9.66 -19.90
C LYS A 317 0.90 -9.51 -18.93
N HIS A 318 0.95 -8.47 -18.11
CA HIS A 318 2.08 -8.19 -17.19
C HIS A 318 1.69 -8.36 -15.71
N ARG A 319 0.68 -9.16 -15.43
CA ARG A 319 0.21 -9.55 -14.11
C ARG A 319 -0.09 -11.04 -14.13
N VAL A 320 -1.33 -11.43 -13.92
CA VAL A 320 -1.80 -12.80 -14.13
C VAL A 320 -2.16 -12.95 -15.61
N ASN A 321 -1.25 -13.54 -16.40
CA ASN A 321 -1.37 -13.66 -17.85
C ASN A 321 -2.15 -14.91 -18.23
N ILE A 322 -3.44 -14.90 -17.96
CA ILE A 322 -4.41 -15.93 -18.35
C ILE A 322 -5.38 -15.34 -19.37
N THR A 323 -6.17 -16.18 -20.00
CA THR A 323 -7.27 -15.74 -20.87
C THR A 323 -8.18 -14.76 -20.12
N ASP A 324 -8.53 -13.64 -20.73
CA ASP A 324 -9.49 -12.72 -20.15
C ASP A 324 -10.91 -13.12 -20.55
N LEU A 325 -11.48 -14.06 -19.77
CA LEU A 325 -12.85 -14.54 -20.03
C LEU A 325 -13.92 -13.47 -19.89
N GLU A 326 -13.64 -12.37 -19.17
CA GLU A 326 -14.57 -11.24 -19.14
C GLU A 326 -14.67 -10.57 -20.50
N GLU A 327 -13.51 -10.24 -21.12
CA GLU A 327 -13.43 -9.66 -22.46
C GLU A 327 -14.03 -10.61 -23.51
N GLU A 328 -13.82 -11.92 -23.38
CA GLU A 328 -14.40 -12.92 -24.27
C GLU A 328 -15.92 -13.04 -24.09
N ASN A 329 -16.44 -12.97 -22.86
CA ASN A 329 -17.87 -12.92 -22.60
C ASN A 329 -18.51 -11.66 -23.24
N GLU A 330 -17.86 -10.49 -23.09
CA GLU A 330 -18.31 -9.25 -23.73
C GLU A 330 -18.35 -9.38 -25.26
N ALA A 331 -17.35 -10.01 -25.86
CA ALA A 331 -17.24 -10.15 -27.31
C ALA A 331 -18.36 -11.01 -27.97
N VAL A 332 -18.91 -11.99 -27.23
CA VAL A 332 -19.93 -12.91 -27.73
C VAL A 332 -21.36 -12.56 -27.32
N ASN A 333 -21.52 -11.58 -26.43
CA ASN A 333 -22.83 -11.13 -25.96
C ASN A 333 -23.19 -9.74 -26.51
N PRO A 334 -24.47 -9.55 -26.94
CA PRO A 334 -24.88 -8.33 -27.62
C PRO A 334 -25.09 -7.11 -26.72
N GLU A 335 -25.26 -7.33 -25.41
CA GLU A 335 -25.53 -6.31 -24.40
C GLU A 335 -24.41 -6.31 -23.37
N GLU A 336 -24.29 -5.20 -22.61
CA GLU A 336 -23.35 -5.10 -21.50
C GLU A 336 -23.64 -6.18 -20.45
N LEU A 337 -22.61 -6.86 -19.93
CA LEU A 337 -22.77 -8.05 -19.09
C LEU A 337 -23.52 -7.74 -17.79
N GLU A 338 -23.35 -6.53 -17.23
CA GLU A 338 -24.08 -6.09 -16.03
C GLU A 338 -25.58 -5.92 -16.26
N SER A 339 -26.05 -5.87 -17.50
CA SER A 339 -27.48 -5.75 -17.82
C SER A 339 -28.25 -7.05 -17.66
N TYR A 340 -27.54 -8.19 -17.68
CA TYR A 340 -28.16 -9.50 -17.50
C TYR A 340 -28.51 -9.79 -16.04
N PRO A 341 -29.54 -10.62 -15.77
CA PRO A 341 -29.91 -10.98 -14.43
C PRO A 341 -28.82 -11.78 -13.69
N ARG A 342 -28.61 -11.49 -12.43
CA ARG A 342 -27.79 -12.30 -11.53
C ARG A 342 -28.66 -13.34 -10.81
N VAL A 343 -28.25 -14.59 -10.89
CA VAL A 343 -28.95 -15.76 -10.34
C VAL A 343 -28.24 -16.32 -9.10
N PHE A 344 -29.04 -16.79 -8.17
CA PHE A 344 -28.60 -17.41 -6.93
C PHE A 344 -29.22 -18.81 -6.86
N SER A 345 -28.40 -19.85 -6.90
CA SER A 345 -28.85 -21.26 -7.04
C SER A 345 -29.78 -21.76 -5.94
N ASP A 346 -29.72 -21.14 -4.77
CA ASP A 346 -30.62 -21.43 -3.63
C ASP A 346 -31.73 -20.38 -3.45
N GLY A 347 -31.87 -19.45 -4.40
CA GLY A 347 -32.86 -18.37 -4.37
C GLY A 347 -32.55 -17.23 -3.40
N GLU A 348 -31.47 -17.30 -2.64
CA GLU A 348 -31.14 -16.31 -1.62
C GLU A 348 -29.95 -15.43 -2.01
N LYS A 349 -30.19 -14.14 -2.25
CA LYS A 349 -29.18 -13.17 -2.66
C LYS A 349 -27.96 -13.13 -1.73
N LYS A 350 -28.15 -13.35 -0.43
CA LYS A 350 -27.11 -13.27 0.58
C LYS A 350 -26.74 -14.63 1.17
N SER A 351 -26.85 -15.68 0.37
CA SER A 351 -26.50 -17.02 0.81
C SER A 351 -25.01 -17.28 0.78
N ASN A 352 -24.58 -18.08 1.78
CA ASN A 352 -23.30 -18.77 1.83
C ASN A 352 -23.50 -20.26 2.13
N ALA A 353 -24.66 -20.79 1.77
CA ALA A 353 -24.97 -22.21 1.96
C ALA A 353 -24.02 -23.09 1.17
N LYS A 354 -23.69 -24.27 1.72
CA LYS A 354 -22.86 -25.27 1.03
C LYS A 354 -23.50 -25.69 -0.29
N ASN A 355 -22.69 -25.85 -1.30
CA ASN A 355 -23.09 -26.20 -2.68
C ASN A 355 -23.98 -25.12 -3.36
N SER A 356 -24.10 -23.92 -2.80
CA SER A 356 -24.73 -22.80 -3.51
C SER A 356 -23.73 -22.13 -4.44
N TYR A 357 -24.24 -21.49 -5.48
CA TYR A 357 -23.44 -20.73 -6.44
C TYR A 357 -24.21 -19.51 -6.97
N LYS A 358 -23.46 -18.56 -7.50
CA LYS A 358 -23.93 -17.30 -8.09
C LYS A 358 -23.35 -17.15 -9.47
N TYR A 359 -24.18 -16.76 -10.42
CA TYR A 359 -23.80 -16.55 -11.79
C TYR A 359 -24.66 -15.48 -12.47
N TRP A 360 -24.32 -15.12 -13.69
CA TRP A 360 -25.08 -14.20 -14.52
C TRP A 360 -25.73 -14.96 -15.67
N GLU A 361 -26.99 -14.65 -15.99
CA GLU A 361 -27.74 -15.24 -17.11
C GLU A 361 -27.27 -14.65 -18.45
N ILE A 362 -25.97 -14.66 -18.70
CA ILE A 362 -25.43 -14.28 -20.01
C ILE A 362 -25.75 -15.39 -21.02
N PRO A 363 -26.32 -15.03 -22.19
CA PRO A 363 -26.88 -16.02 -23.11
C PRO A 363 -25.84 -16.82 -23.88
N ASN A 364 -24.64 -16.25 -24.11
CA ASN A 364 -23.62 -16.89 -24.92
C ASN A 364 -22.33 -17.07 -24.09
N ASN A 365 -21.66 -18.19 -24.30
CA ASN A 365 -20.32 -18.44 -23.78
C ASN A 365 -19.31 -18.39 -24.93
N PRO A 366 -18.04 -18.02 -24.67
CA PRO A 366 -16.94 -18.28 -25.61
C PRO A 366 -16.83 -19.78 -25.95
N ASP A 367 -16.21 -20.07 -27.08
CA ASP A 367 -16.00 -21.45 -27.55
C ASP A 367 -15.14 -22.28 -26.56
N ASP A 368 -14.22 -21.62 -25.85
CA ASP A 368 -13.37 -22.24 -24.84
C ASP A 368 -13.53 -21.55 -23.48
N ILE A 369 -14.09 -22.28 -22.53
CA ILE A 369 -14.24 -21.85 -21.13
C ILE A 369 -13.34 -22.64 -20.18
N THR A 370 -12.33 -23.35 -20.67
CA THR A 370 -11.49 -24.25 -19.85
C THR A 370 -10.37 -23.55 -19.09
N GLY A 371 -10.20 -22.26 -19.25
CA GLY A 371 -9.17 -21.46 -18.59
C GLY A 371 -9.61 -20.03 -18.33
N GLY A 372 -8.71 -19.20 -17.80
CA GLY A 372 -8.98 -17.77 -17.62
C GLY A 372 -9.70 -17.43 -16.30
N TYR A 373 -9.66 -18.30 -15.29
CA TYR A 373 -10.29 -18.03 -14.00
C TYR A 373 -9.29 -17.47 -12.98
N LEU A 374 -9.61 -16.32 -12.44
CA LEU A 374 -8.97 -15.77 -11.23
C LEU A 374 -9.93 -15.95 -10.04
N LEU A 375 -9.52 -16.76 -9.08
CA LEU A 375 -10.36 -17.14 -7.94
C LEU A 375 -9.85 -16.53 -6.65
N GLN A 376 -10.75 -16.08 -5.79
CA GLN A 376 -10.45 -15.58 -4.46
C GLN A 376 -11.20 -16.33 -3.37
N PHE A 377 -10.48 -16.84 -2.37
CA PHE A 377 -11.13 -17.34 -1.16
C PHE A 377 -11.72 -16.18 -0.36
N GLN A 378 -13.01 -16.32 0.02
CA GLN A 378 -13.72 -15.33 0.80
C GLN A 378 -14.13 -15.91 2.17
N THR A 379 -14.29 -15.02 3.15
CA THR A 379 -14.91 -15.39 4.43
C THR A 379 -16.43 -15.47 4.27
N ASN A 380 -17.05 -16.30 5.10
CA ASN A 380 -18.52 -16.51 5.10
C ASN A 380 -19.31 -15.21 5.28
N ASN A 381 -18.77 -14.22 6.00
CA ASN A 381 -19.44 -12.95 6.24
C ASN A 381 -19.31 -11.98 5.05
N ARG A 382 -18.26 -12.12 4.23
CA ARG A 382 -18.00 -11.22 3.12
C ARG A 382 -18.54 -11.72 1.79
N TYR A 383 -18.44 -13.01 1.54
CA TYR A 383 -18.89 -13.64 0.30
C TYR A 383 -20.30 -13.22 -0.13
N PRO A 384 -21.32 -13.22 0.75
CA PRO A 384 -22.69 -12.86 0.37
C PRO A 384 -22.84 -11.46 -0.26
N ASN A 385 -21.99 -10.53 0.17
CA ASN A 385 -22.10 -9.11 -0.24
C ASN A 385 -21.01 -8.66 -1.23
N LYS A 386 -19.96 -9.49 -1.46
CA LYS A 386 -18.80 -9.10 -2.26
C LYS A 386 -18.65 -9.91 -3.54
N ALA A 387 -19.06 -11.18 -3.53
CA ALA A 387 -18.96 -12.00 -4.72
C ALA A 387 -20.15 -11.72 -5.66
N ASP A 388 -19.86 -11.23 -6.86
CA ASP A 388 -20.85 -11.13 -7.93
C ASP A 388 -21.05 -12.45 -8.62
N SER A 389 -19.97 -13.18 -8.88
CA SER A 389 -19.95 -14.59 -9.30
C SER A 389 -19.17 -15.44 -8.30
N GLY A 390 -19.53 -16.69 -8.14
CA GLY A 390 -18.82 -17.60 -7.25
C GLY A 390 -19.61 -18.78 -6.77
N PHE A 391 -18.99 -19.58 -5.90
CA PHE A 391 -19.60 -20.80 -5.37
C PHE A 391 -19.15 -21.07 -3.92
N VAL A 392 -19.92 -21.91 -3.22
CA VAL A 392 -19.58 -22.40 -1.89
C VAL A 392 -19.38 -23.92 -1.99
N THR A 393 -18.19 -24.37 -1.67
CA THR A 393 -17.86 -25.79 -1.75
C THR A 393 -18.69 -26.64 -0.78
N SER A 394 -18.72 -27.97 -0.99
CA SER A 394 -19.34 -28.91 -0.06
C SER A 394 -18.74 -28.85 1.36
N ARG A 395 -17.52 -28.37 1.50
CA ARG A 395 -16.87 -28.14 2.81
C ARG A 395 -17.22 -26.78 3.44
N GLY A 396 -17.96 -25.92 2.70
CA GLY A 396 -18.35 -24.59 3.18
C GLY A 396 -17.31 -23.51 2.92
N GLN A 397 -16.31 -23.76 2.06
CA GLN A 397 -15.37 -22.74 1.64
C GLN A 397 -16.02 -21.85 0.56
N CYS A 398 -16.11 -20.55 0.83
CA CYS A 398 -16.60 -19.56 -0.11
C CYS A 398 -15.50 -19.17 -1.09
N VAL A 399 -15.81 -19.23 -2.39
CA VAL A 399 -14.91 -18.88 -3.49
C VAL A 399 -15.61 -17.85 -4.38
N GLN A 400 -15.01 -16.69 -4.50
CA GLN A 400 -15.41 -15.66 -5.45
C GLN A 400 -14.66 -15.90 -6.76
N VAL A 401 -15.32 -15.73 -7.88
CA VAL A 401 -14.68 -15.61 -9.19
C VAL A 401 -14.42 -14.13 -9.45
N ASP A 402 -13.15 -13.74 -9.49
CA ASP A 402 -12.74 -12.35 -9.75
C ASP A 402 -12.62 -12.07 -11.25
N THR A 403 -12.31 -13.12 -12.04
CA THR A 403 -12.34 -13.11 -13.51
C THR A 403 -12.84 -14.47 -13.98
N PRO A 404 -13.90 -14.51 -14.82
CA PRO A 404 -14.73 -13.38 -15.20
C PRO A 404 -15.61 -12.90 -14.05
N GLU A 405 -15.78 -11.57 -13.87
CA GLU A 405 -16.66 -11.01 -12.83
C GLU A 405 -18.12 -11.39 -13.12
N HIS A 406 -18.50 -11.39 -14.40
CA HIS A 406 -19.80 -11.81 -14.93
C HIS A 406 -19.75 -13.24 -15.47
N ALA A 407 -19.46 -14.21 -14.58
CA ALA A 407 -19.41 -15.60 -14.99
C ALA A 407 -20.80 -16.16 -15.30
N SER A 408 -20.93 -16.91 -16.40
CA SER A 408 -22.14 -17.66 -16.74
C SER A 408 -22.34 -18.88 -15.82
N GLU A 409 -23.53 -19.50 -15.87
CA GLU A 409 -23.77 -20.76 -15.18
C GLU A 409 -22.78 -21.84 -15.60
N ALA A 410 -22.55 -21.99 -16.92
CA ALA A 410 -21.60 -22.96 -17.45
C ALA A 410 -20.18 -22.76 -16.92
N GLN A 411 -19.72 -21.51 -16.80
CA GLN A 411 -18.41 -21.16 -16.26
C GLN A 411 -18.29 -21.41 -14.77
N ILE A 412 -19.37 -21.24 -14.00
CA ILE A 412 -19.37 -21.54 -12.56
C ILE A 412 -19.41 -23.05 -12.27
N LEU A 413 -20.06 -23.83 -13.15
CA LEU A 413 -20.17 -25.28 -13.00
C LEU A 413 -18.97 -26.04 -13.57
N TYR A 414 -18.17 -25.43 -14.44
CA TYR A 414 -16.91 -25.94 -14.95
C TYR A 414 -15.88 -26.10 -13.84
#